data_b6fac062c2013c64f887e90016ddc33b
#
_entry.id   b6fac062c2013c64f887e90016ddc33b
#
_cell.length_a   1.000
_cell.length_b   1.000
_cell.length_c   1.000
_cell.angle_alpha   90.00
_cell.angle_beta   90.00
_cell.angle_gamma   90.00
#
_symmetry.space_group_name_H-M   'P 1'
#
loop_
_entity.id
_entity.type
_entity.pdbx_description
1 polymer ?
#
loop_
_entity_poly.entity_id
_entity_poly.type
_entity_poly.pdbx_seq_one_letter_code
_entity_poly.pdbx_strand_id
1 'polypeptide(L)'
;MESKFWEDVEVGEQLPVLEFPITVKTLILGVCGTRDLMPYHHDPEYSKSIGNRDMFVNTMFEQALFGRFVTDWCGPESDFRETGLQMLNQLCPGDIAKIEGTVTEKLEDGGEPRVKLQLTASNHIGVAATSTATIAVPSRSDGAVRPLTSIDRPKMDPHPEIPDFAKAWLGVESAKGAGGYPVSEVQVMYWCDMVEDMNPLYADTPYARESRHEGMIAPPMGLITWTMQRAGHTGVDAAAPDVNFPERAPWPPKEAQKEGGGFPMPPGMTDTIAQGSVQAYGVPVRPGDRVSSTNETLNCSPQKETKLGPGYFQTNLQTFYNQKDEIVGTNLFTLLRYGGSGGA
;
A
#
# COMPACT_ATOMS: atom_id res chain seq x y z
N MET A 1 16.63 -12.55 13.82
CA MET A 1 15.20 -12.86 13.60
C MET A 1 15.12 -14.34 13.29
N GLU A 2 14.34 -15.10 14.08
CA GLU A 2 14.17 -16.55 13.92
C GLU A 2 12.94 -16.81 13.06
N SER A 3 13.02 -17.78 12.14
CA SER A 3 11.89 -18.09 11.27
C SER A 3 11.00 -19.15 11.89
N LYS A 4 9.67 -18.96 11.75
CA LYS A 4 8.69 -19.97 12.13
C LYS A 4 8.55 -21.02 11.05
N PHE A 5 8.29 -22.25 11.48
CA PHE A 5 7.95 -23.35 10.59
C PHE A 5 6.46 -23.65 10.67
N TRP A 6 5.92 -24.18 9.58
CA TRP A 6 4.50 -24.57 9.48
C TRP A 6 4.02 -25.38 10.70
N GLU A 7 4.85 -26.31 11.16
CA GLU A 7 4.54 -27.23 12.27
C GLU A 7 4.41 -26.52 13.60
N ASP A 8 5.04 -25.34 13.76
CA ASP A 8 5.03 -24.58 14.99
C ASP A 8 3.89 -23.58 15.09
N VAL A 9 3.14 -23.40 14.01
CA VAL A 9 2.03 -22.43 13.95
C VAL A 9 0.72 -23.14 14.33
N GLU A 10 -0.06 -22.52 15.20
CA GLU A 10 -1.39 -23.00 15.60
C GLU A 10 -2.49 -22.00 15.22
N VAL A 11 -3.66 -22.52 14.77
CA VAL A 11 -4.84 -21.67 14.56
C VAL A 11 -5.33 -21.15 15.90
N GLY A 12 -5.57 -19.83 15.97
CA GLY A 12 -5.89 -19.12 17.22
C GLY A 12 -4.67 -18.56 17.95
N GLU A 13 -3.45 -18.84 17.49
CA GLU A 13 -2.23 -18.23 18.04
C GLU A 13 -2.33 -16.70 17.94
N GLN A 14 -2.02 -16.02 19.05
CA GLN A 14 -1.92 -14.56 19.09
C GLN A 14 -0.47 -14.14 18.83
N LEU A 15 -0.28 -13.20 17.91
CA LEU A 15 1.03 -12.62 17.66
C LEU A 15 1.41 -11.70 18.82
N PRO A 16 2.72 -11.57 19.16
CA PRO A 16 3.18 -10.61 20.15
C PRO A 16 2.74 -9.18 19.79
N VAL A 17 2.13 -8.48 20.75
CA VAL A 17 1.63 -7.11 20.54
C VAL A 17 2.78 -6.15 20.21
N LEU A 18 2.61 -5.32 19.19
CA LEU A 18 3.51 -4.21 18.88
C LEU A 18 2.84 -2.89 19.25
N GLU A 19 3.49 -2.08 20.07
CA GLU A 19 3.13 -0.68 20.32
C GLU A 19 4.09 0.23 19.56
N PHE A 20 3.55 1.01 18.63
CA PHE A 20 4.34 1.88 17.76
C PHE A 20 3.94 3.36 17.96
N PRO A 21 4.85 4.22 18.49
CA PRO A 21 4.55 5.63 18.68
C PRO A 21 4.43 6.39 17.36
N ILE A 22 3.31 7.06 17.15
CA ILE A 22 3.12 7.98 16.01
C ILE A 22 3.55 9.37 16.44
N THR A 23 4.63 9.85 15.87
CA THR A 23 5.22 11.16 16.16
C THR A 23 5.30 12.00 14.89
N VAL A 24 5.60 13.28 15.01
CA VAL A 24 5.92 14.13 13.85
C VAL A 24 7.07 13.54 13.04
N LYS A 25 8.10 13.00 13.71
CA LYS A 25 9.22 12.31 13.04
C LYS A 25 8.72 11.10 12.24
N THR A 26 7.79 10.32 12.80
CA THR A 26 7.18 9.16 12.13
C THR A 26 6.51 9.58 10.82
N LEU A 27 5.75 10.69 10.83
CA LEU A 27 5.09 11.17 9.62
C LEU A 27 6.09 11.66 8.56
N ILE A 28 7.13 12.39 8.99
CA ILE A 28 8.20 12.84 8.08
C ILE A 28 8.90 11.63 7.44
N LEU A 29 9.26 10.63 8.24
CA LEU A 29 9.84 9.40 7.71
C LEU A 29 8.85 8.67 6.79
N GLY A 30 7.57 8.64 7.14
CA GLY A 30 6.50 8.08 6.32
C GLY A 30 6.42 8.74 4.94
N VAL A 31 6.43 10.07 4.88
CA VAL A 31 6.46 10.83 3.61
C VAL A 31 7.73 10.55 2.81
N CYS A 32 8.89 10.49 3.46
CA CYS A 32 10.16 10.16 2.80
C CYS A 32 10.18 8.72 2.27
N GLY A 33 9.73 7.77 3.08
CA GLY A 33 9.73 6.34 2.75
C GLY A 33 8.74 5.99 1.66
N THR A 34 7.52 6.52 1.73
CA THR A 34 6.46 6.25 0.76
C THR A 34 6.48 7.17 -0.45
N ARG A 35 7.10 8.35 -0.34
CA ARG A 35 7.07 9.45 -1.32
C ARG A 35 5.66 10.00 -1.58
N ASP A 36 4.76 9.77 -0.66
CA ASP A 36 3.42 10.37 -0.68
C ASP A 36 3.48 11.77 -0.09
N LEU A 37 3.54 12.75 -0.97
CA LEU A 37 3.68 14.18 -0.64
C LEU A 37 2.34 14.91 -0.52
N MET A 38 1.24 14.17 -0.31
CA MET A 38 -0.05 14.83 -0.08
C MET A 38 0.00 15.67 1.20
N PRO A 39 -0.44 16.94 1.15
CA PRO A 39 -0.26 17.90 2.25
C PRO A 39 -0.78 17.42 3.60
N TYR A 40 -1.87 16.68 3.63
CA TYR A 40 -2.44 16.16 4.89
C TYR A 40 -1.54 15.15 5.63
N HIS A 41 -0.43 14.70 5.02
CA HIS A 41 0.54 13.83 5.68
C HIS A 41 1.71 14.57 6.33
N HIS A 42 1.88 15.88 6.06
CA HIS A 42 3.02 16.64 6.55
C HIS A 42 2.71 18.12 6.92
N ASP A 43 1.49 18.59 6.63
CA ASP A 43 1.04 19.94 6.98
C ASP A 43 -0.19 19.86 7.90
N PRO A 44 -0.01 20.10 9.23
CA PRO A 44 -1.10 19.99 10.18
C PRO A 44 -2.18 21.06 9.99
N GLU A 45 -1.82 22.26 9.51
CA GLU A 45 -2.79 23.34 9.28
C GLU A 45 -3.68 23.00 8.09
N TYR A 46 -3.08 22.58 6.98
CA TYR A 46 -3.83 22.11 5.82
C TYR A 46 -4.73 20.94 6.19
N SER A 47 -4.20 19.93 6.86
CA SER A 47 -4.97 18.74 7.23
C SER A 47 -6.19 19.09 8.07
N LYS A 48 -6.04 19.96 9.06
CA LYS A 48 -7.15 20.44 9.91
C LYS A 48 -8.14 21.31 9.14
N SER A 49 -7.69 22.12 8.18
CA SER A 49 -8.56 22.98 7.38
C SER A 49 -9.56 22.21 6.50
N ILE A 50 -9.22 20.95 6.13
CA ILE A 50 -10.09 20.05 5.38
C ILE A 50 -10.85 19.04 6.27
N GLY A 51 -10.86 19.26 7.60
CA GLY A 51 -11.68 18.50 8.54
C GLY A 51 -11.00 17.27 9.15
N ASN A 52 -9.70 17.04 8.95
CA ASN A 52 -8.99 15.98 9.63
C ASN A 52 -8.64 16.35 11.08
N ARG A 53 -8.41 15.34 11.91
CA ARG A 53 -8.00 15.52 13.31
C ARG A 53 -6.65 16.23 13.44
N ASP A 54 -5.68 15.79 12.64
CA ASP A 54 -4.34 16.32 12.48
C ASP A 54 -3.73 15.80 11.18
N MET A 55 -2.47 16.08 10.88
CA MET A 55 -1.76 15.29 9.89
C MET A 55 -1.69 13.82 10.34
N PHE A 56 -1.70 12.90 9.41
CA PHE A 56 -1.82 11.47 9.70
C PHE A 56 -0.99 10.61 8.75
N VAL A 57 -0.70 9.37 9.15
CA VAL A 57 0.04 8.40 8.32
C VAL A 57 -0.74 8.04 7.07
N ASN A 58 -0.04 7.70 6.00
CA ASN A 58 -0.67 7.30 4.73
C ASN A 58 -0.90 5.78 4.68
N THR A 59 -1.67 5.35 3.67
CA THR A 59 -1.99 3.94 3.41
C THR A 59 -0.76 3.05 3.31
N MET A 60 0.30 3.52 2.65
CA MET A 60 1.53 2.74 2.43
C MET A 60 2.32 2.57 3.73
N PHE A 61 2.28 3.57 4.62
CA PHE A 61 2.85 3.44 5.97
C PHE A 61 2.12 2.35 6.78
N GLU A 62 0.79 2.32 6.76
CA GLU A 62 0.03 1.29 7.47
C GLU A 62 0.31 -0.11 6.89
N GLN A 63 0.41 -0.23 5.56
CA GLN A 63 0.83 -1.50 4.92
C GLN A 63 2.22 -1.93 5.38
N ALA A 64 3.18 -1.00 5.42
CA ALA A 64 4.53 -1.28 5.89
C ALA A 64 4.56 -1.72 7.36
N LEU A 65 3.79 -1.05 8.22
CA LEU A 65 3.73 -1.35 9.65
C LEU A 65 3.14 -2.74 9.91
N PHE A 66 2.06 -3.12 9.20
CA PHE A 66 1.52 -4.47 9.26
C PHE A 66 2.49 -5.50 8.66
N GLY A 67 3.20 -5.14 7.58
CA GLY A 67 4.23 -6.00 6.98
C GLY A 67 5.35 -6.31 7.95
N ARG A 68 5.93 -5.29 8.59
CA ARG A 68 6.92 -5.45 9.65
C ARG A 68 6.40 -6.35 10.78
N PHE A 69 5.19 -6.05 11.29
CA PHE A 69 4.59 -6.80 12.39
C PHE A 69 4.49 -8.31 12.09
N VAL A 70 4.08 -8.66 10.87
CA VAL A 70 4.02 -10.05 10.43
C VAL A 70 5.43 -10.65 10.27
N THR A 71 6.36 -9.91 9.66
CA THR A 71 7.73 -10.39 9.45
C THR A 71 8.47 -10.59 10.78
N ASP A 72 8.26 -9.73 11.77
CA ASP A 72 8.82 -9.88 13.11
C ASP A 72 8.36 -11.20 13.76
N TRP A 73 7.15 -11.66 13.47
CA TRP A 73 6.60 -12.92 13.98
C TRP A 73 7.04 -14.13 13.16
N CYS A 74 6.94 -14.08 11.83
CA CYS A 74 7.18 -15.27 10.99
C CYS A 74 8.63 -15.44 10.56
N GLY A 75 9.43 -14.38 10.59
CA GLY A 75 10.84 -14.39 10.19
C GLY A 75 11.07 -14.32 8.67
N PRO A 76 12.34 -14.17 8.25
CA PRO A 76 12.71 -13.85 6.87
C PRO A 76 12.61 -15.03 5.89
N GLU A 77 12.46 -16.28 6.38
CA GLU A 77 12.26 -17.43 5.50
C GLU A 77 10.83 -17.54 4.97
N SER A 78 9.92 -16.71 5.45
CA SER A 78 8.53 -16.63 5.00
C SER A 78 8.38 -15.62 3.87
N ASP A 79 7.34 -15.77 3.03
CA ASP A 79 6.98 -14.82 1.98
C ASP A 79 5.51 -14.45 2.04
N PHE A 80 5.21 -13.18 1.84
CA PHE A 80 3.85 -12.73 1.62
C PHE A 80 3.32 -13.24 0.27
N ARG A 81 2.07 -13.69 0.26
CA ARG A 81 1.32 -14.03 -0.94
C ARG A 81 0.26 -13.00 -1.23
N GLU A 82 -0.43 -12.56 -0.19
CA GLU A 82 -1.48 -11.55 -0.28
C GLU A 82 -1.57 -10.76 1.01
N THR A 83 -1.93 -9.49 0.92
CA THR A 83 -2.34 -8.67 2.06
C THR A 83 -3.59 -7.87 1.72
N GLY A 84 -4.48 -7.71 2.71
CA GLY A 84 -5.62 -6.79 2.64
C GLY A 84 -5.47 -5.69 3.68
N LEU A 85 -5.88 -4.48 3.37
CA LEU A 85 -5.93 -3.34 4.29
C LEU A 85 -7.27 -2.63 4.16
N GLN A 86 -7.88 -2.30 5.29
CA GLN A 86 -9.03 -1.41 5.39
C GLN A 86 -8.75 -0.34 6.43
N MET A 87 -8.80 0.92 6.03
CA MET A 87 -8.61 2.09 6.89
C MET A 87 -9.94 2.54 7.47
N LEU A 88 -9.96 2.85 8.76
CA LEU A 88 -11.16 3.20 9.53
C LEU A 88 -11.03 4.53 10.25
N ASN A 89 -9.88 4.80 10.88
CA ASN A 89 -9.56 6.02 11.60
C ASN A 89 -8.11 6.43 11.37
N GLN A 90 -7.81 7.69 11.61
CA GLN A 90 -6.48 8.25 11.41
C GLN A 90 -5.54 7.92 12.58
N LEU A 91 -4.29 7.60 12.25
CA LEU A 91 -3.15 7.57 13.18
C LEU A 91 -2.39 8.89 13.06
N CYS A 92 -2.46 9.71 14.09
CA CYS A 92 -1.91 11.07 14.13
C CYS A 92 -0.78 11.21 15.15
N PRO A 93 0.05 12.25 15.08
CA PRO A 93 1.07 12.51 16.10
C PRO A 93 0.49 12.56 17.51
N GLY A 94 1.13 11.86 18.44
CA GLY A 94 0.68 11.67 19.83
C GLY A 94 -0.10 10.38 20.06
N ASP A 95 -0.47 9.65 19.02
CA ASP A 95 -1.06 8.32 19.16
C ASP A 95 0.03 7.26 19.43
N ILE A 96 -0.38 6.18 20.06
CA ILE A 96 0.34 4.90 20.06
C ILE A 96 -0.50 3.94 19.23
N ALA A 97 0.05 3.47 18.11
CA ALA A 97 -0.57 2.43 17.32
C ALA A 97 -0.29 1.07 17.98
N LYS A 98 -1.33 0.46 18.55
CA LYS A 98 -1.29 -0.89 19.09
C LYS A 98 -1.67 -1.87 17.98
N ILE A 99 -0.71 -2.73 17.59
CA ILE A 99 -0.90 -3.73 16.54
C ILE A 99 -1.05 -5.10 17.19
N GLU A 100 -2.12 -5.79 16.83
CA GLU A 100 -2.45 -7.13 17.29
C GLU A 100 -2.76 -8.04 16.11
N GLY A 101 -2.51 -9.33 16.25
CA GLY A 101 -2.73 -10.29 15.18
C GLY A 101 -3.10 -11.66 15.71
N THR A 102 -3.87 -12.40 14.92
CA THR A 102 -4.31 -13.77 15.21
C THR A 102 -4.14 -14.63 13.98
N VAL A 103 -3.64 -15.84 14.16
CA VAL A 103 -3.66 -16.88 13.12
C VAL A 103 -5.09 -17.38 12.95
N THR A 104 -5.68 -17.17 11.78
CA THR A 104 -7.07 -17.57 11.52
C THR A 104 -7.20 -18.89 10.79
N GLU A 105 -6.20 -19.24 9.98
CA GLU A 105 -6.26 -20.45 9.15
C GLU A 105 -4.85 -20.94 8.81
N LYS A 106 -4.70 -22.27 8.74
CA LYS A 106 -3.58 -22.95 8.10
C LYS A 106 -4.12 -23.69 6.88
N LEU A 107 -3.51 -23.51 5.74
CA LEU A 107 -3.95 -24.13 4.48
C LEU A 107 -2.74 -24.52 3.63
N GLU A 108 -2.98 -25.42 2.70
CA GLU A 108 -2.05 -25.73 1.62
C GLU A 108 -2.64 -25.24 0.30
N ASP A 109 -1.86 -24.48 -0.44
CA ASP A 109 -2.23 -24.01 -1.77
C ASP A 109 -1.22 -24.53 -2.80
N GLY A 110 -1.70 -25.42 -3.67
CA GLY A 110 -0.85 -26.13 -4.62
C GLY A 110 0.28 -26.94 -3.97
N GLY A 111 0.09 -27.40 -2.71
CA GLY A 111 1.11 -28.09 -1.90
C GLY A 111 2.14 -27.11 -1.28
N GLU A 112 1.83 -25.82 -1.14
CA GLU A 112 2.63 -24.85 -0.39
C GLU A 112 1.94 -24.55 0.93
N PRO A 113 2.64 -24.77 2.08
CA PRO A 113 2.12 -24.41 3.40
C PRO A 113 1.90 -22.90 3.53
N ARG A 114 0.69 -22.46 3.86
CA ARG A 114 0.33 -21.07 4.05
C ARG A 114 -0.43 -20.85 5.34
N VAL A 115 -0.27 -19.63 5.89
CA VAL A 115 -0.95 -19.17 7.11
C VAL A 115 -1.71 -17.91 6.76
N LYS A 116 -2.97 -17.82 7.21
CA LYS A 116 -3.75 -16.56 7.17
C LYS A 116 -3.78 -15.92 8.53
N LEU A 117 -3.64 -14.62 8.51
CA LEU A 117 -3.65 -13.75 9.69
C LEU A 117 -4.76 -12.73 9.56
N GLN A 118 -5.43 -12.45 10.69
CA GLN A 118 -6.25 -11.26 10.88
C GLN A 118 -5.49 -10.30 11.80
N LEU A 119 -5.35 -9.05 11.37
CA LEU A 119 -4.55 -8.03 12.04
C LEU A 119 -5.40 -6.80 12.34
N THR A 120 -5.07 -6.09 13.41
CA THR A 120 -5.76 -4.86 13.80
C THR A 120 -4.75 -3.85 14.33
N ALA A 121 -4.85 -2.62 13.86
CA ALA A 121 -4.19 -1.46 14.44
C ALA A 121 -5.23 -0.63 15.18
N SER A 122 -4.97 -0.25 16.42
CA SER A 122 -5.85 0.59 17.23
C SER A 122 -5.07 1.70 17.92
N ASN A 123 -5.77 2.79 18.27
CA ASN A 123 -5.27 3.86 19.11
C ASN A 123 -6.29 4.16 20.21
N HIS A 124 -6.11 5.24 20.96
CA HIS A 124 -7.01 5.65 22.06
C HIS A 124 -8.45 5.99 21.62
N ILE A 125 -8.68 6.20 20.29
CA ILE A 125 -10.01 6.49 19.74
C ILE A 125 -10.74 5.19 19.37
N GLY A 126 -10.00 4.14 19.01
CA GLY A 126 -10.54 2.85 18.59
C GLY A 126 -9.72 2.20 17.47
N VAL A 127 -10.36 1.34 16.70
CA VAL A 127 -9.69 0.66 15.57
C VAL A 127 -9.36 1.68 14.48
N ALA A 128 -8.07 1.79 14.17
CA ALA A 128 -7.55 2.66 13.10
C ALA A 128 -7.56 1.95 11.75
N ALA A 129 -7.09 0.70 11.72
CA ALA A 129 -7.11 -0.12 10.52
C ALA A 129 -7.26 -1.60 10.86
N THR A 130 -7.76 -2.37 9.89
CA THR A 130 -7.71 -3.82 9.91
C THR A 130 -6.95 -4.32 8.69
N SER A 131 -6.26 -5.45 8.84
CA SER A 131 -5.51 -6.05 7.75
C SER A 131 -5.64 -7.57 7.78
N THR A 132 -5.50 -8.18 6.62
CA THR A 132 -5.31 -9.62 6.46
C THR A 132 -3.97 -9.88 5.83
N ALA A 133 -3.34 -11.01 6.15
CA ALA A 133 -2.15 -11.46 5.46
C ALA A 133 -2.23 -12.94 5.19
N THR A 134 -1.88 -13.34 3.98
CA THR A 134 -1.61 -14.74 3.61
C THR A 134 -0.11 -14.85 3.35
N ILE A 135 0.56 -15.65 4.15
CA ILE A 135 2.00 -15.88 4.06
C ILE A 135 2.30 -17.35 3.78
N ALA A 136 3.27 -17.60 2.94
CA ALA A 136 3.90 -18.91 2.83
C ALA A 136 4.96 -19.04 3.91
N VAL A 137 4.99 -20.14 4.62
CA VAL A 137 5.96 -20.43 5.69
C VAL A 137 6.74 -21.68 5.36
N PRO A 138 8.04 -21.77 5.73
CA PRO A 138 8.82 -22.99 5.52
C PRO A 138 8.23 -24.14 6.34
N SER A 139 8.38 -25.37 5.83
CA SER A 139 7.98 -26.59 6.50
C SER A 139 9.20 -27.48 6.70
N ARG A 140 9.28 -28.15 7.83
CA ARG A 140 10.35 -29.14 8.10
C ARG A 140 10.20 -30.40 7.24
N SER A 141 8.97 -30.68 6.81
CA SER A 141 8.66 -31.84 5.93
C SER A 141 8.80 -31.48 4.45
N ASP A 142 8.33 -30.29 4.04
CA ASP A 142 8.20 -29.90 2.64
C ASP A 142 9.30 -28.93 2.17
N GLY A 143 10.13 -28.46 3.10
CA GLY A 143 11.30 -27.62 2.82
C GLY A 143 11.02 -26.13 2.79
N ALA A 144 11.84 -25.41 2.01
CA ALA A 144 11.78 -23.95 1.92
C ALA A 144 10.55 -23.45 1.17
N VAL A 145 10.15 -22.23 1.45
CA VAL A 145 9.11 -21.49 0.73
C VAL A 145 9.46 -21.41 -0.76
N ARG A 146 8.49 -21.63 -1.62
CA ARG A 146 8.69 -21.57 -3.07
C ARG A 146 9.01 -20.14 -3.51
N PRO A 147 9.91 -19.98 -4.49
CA PRO A 147 10.18 -18.67 -5.07
C PRO A 147 8.91 -18.03 -5.61
N LEU A 148 8.76 -16.72 -5.38
CA LEU A 148 7.72 -15.93 -6.01
C LEU A 148 7.98 -15.83 -7.52
N THR A 149 6.94 -16.06 -8.30
CA THR A 149 6.93 -15.97 -9.76
C THR A 149 5.91 -14.95 -10.21
N SER A 150 5.88 -14.63 -11.50
CA SER A 150 4.81 -13.79 -12.05
C SER A 150 3.45 -14.41 -11.76
N ILE A 151 2.52 -13.58 -11.31
CA ILE A 151 1.17 -13.98 -10.90
C ILE A 151 0.14 -13.57 -11.95
N ASP A 152 -1.03 -14.20 -11.89
CA ASP A 152 -2.17 -13.80 -12.70
C ASP A 152 -2.81 -12.50 -12.15
N ARG A 153 -3.44 -11.75 -13.03
CA ARG A 153 -4.25 -10.60 -12.65
C ARG A 153 -5.56 -11.10 -12.01
N PRO A 154 -5.95 -10.58 -10.85
CA PRO A 154 -7.22 -10.93 -10.23
C PRO A 154 -8.40 -10.48 -11.14
N LYS A 155 -9.47 -11.27 -11.13
CA LYS A 155 -10.72 -10.94 -11.79
C LYS A 155 -11.74 -10.54 -10.74
N MET A 156 -12.59 -9.59 -11.09
CA MET A 156 -13.69 -9.14 -10.25
C MET A 156 -14.93 -8.98 -11.13
N ASP A 157 -16.04 -9.57 -10.72
CA ASP A 157 -17.33 -9.31 -11.37
C ASP A 157 -17.82 -7.91 -10.97
N PRO A 158 -18.23 -7.09 -11.94
CA PRO A 158 -18.78 -5.76 -11.63
C PRO A 158 -20.06 -5.87 -10.80
N HIS A 159 -20.33 -4.82 -9.99
CA HIS A 159 -21.58 -4.75 -9.25
C HIS A 159 -22.78 -4.81 -10.22
N PRO A 160 -23.84 -5.61 -9.95
CA PRO A 160 -24.96 -5.76 -10.89
C PRO A 160 -25.68 -4.45 -11.19
N GLU A 161 -25.67 -3.51 -10.25
CA GLU A 161 -26.29 -2.17 -10.38
C GLU A 161 -25.24 -1.09 -10.62
N ILE A 162 -24.24 -1.37 -11.46
CA ILE A 162 -23.21 -0.39 -11.78
C ILE A 162 -23.82 0.85 -12.47
N PRO A 163 -23.46 2.09 -12.05
CA PRO A 163 -23.97 3.31 -12.65
C PRO A 163 -23.61 3.44 -14.14
N ASP A 164 -24.52 4.00 -14.95
CA ASP A 164 -24.33 4.12 -16.40
C ASP A 164 -23.07 4.90 -16.78
N PHE A 165 -22.72 5.96 -16.03
CA PHE A 165 -21.51 6.74 -16.28
C PHE A 165 -20.22 5.91 -16.11
N ALA A 166 -20.27 4.84 -15.30
CA ALA A 166 -19.12 3.99 -15.01
C ALA A 166 -18.94 2.87 -16.05
N LYS A 167 -20.01 2.45 -16.71
CA LYS A 167 -19.99 1.29 -17.63
C LYS A 167 -18.96 1.42 -18.75
N ALA A 168 -18.80 2.62 -19.31
CA ALA A 168 -17.86 2.87 -20.40
C ALA A 168 -16.37 2.77 -19.99
N TRP A 169 -16.10 2.75 -18.68
CA TRP A 169 -14.75 2.73 -18.13
C TRP A 169 -14.34 1.37 -17.57
N LEU A 170 -15.30 0.43 -17.47
CA LEU A 170 -14.99 -0.92 -16.98
C LEU A 170 -14.08 -1.64 -17.95
N GLY A 171 -13.03 -2.25 -17.42
CA GLY A 171 -12.08 -3.00 -18.21
C GLY A 171 -11.18 -2.13 -19.10
N VAL A 172 -11.27 -0.80 -19.02
CA VAL A 172 -10.41 0.10 -19.78
C VAL A 172 -9.08 0.24 -19.03
N GLU A 173 -8.05 -0.37 -19.59
CA GLU A 173 -6.71 -0.30 -19.03
C GLU A 173 -5.98 0.97 -19.49
N SER A 174 -5.33 1.64 -18.53
CA SER A 174 -4.48 2.81 -18.84
C SER A 174 -3.22 2.40 -19.61
N ALA A 175 -2.59 3.37 -20.25
CA ALA A 175 -1.22 3.16 -20.73
C ALA A 175 -0.29 2.81 -19.56
N LYS A 176 0.69 1.94 -19.80
CA LYS A 176 1.71 1.57 -18.82
C LYS A 176 2.59 2.80 -18.49
N GLY A 177 2.58 3.19 -17.22
CA GLY A 177 3.38 4.29 -16.70
C GLY A 177 4.57 3.77 -15.87
N ALA A 178 5.78 4.20 -16.21
CA ALA A 178 6.96 3.85 -15.39
C ALA A 178 7.07 4.77 -14.18
N GLY A 179 7.59 4.23 -13.07
CA GLY A 179 7.99 5.02 -11.91
C GLY A 179 9.06 6.05 -12.24
N GLY A 180 9.11 7.13 -11.47
CA GLY A 180 10.04 8.26 -11.70
C GLY A 180 11.50 7.91 -11.55
N TYR A 181 11.83 6.78 -10.90
CA TYR A 181 13.18 6.29 -10.62
C TYR A 181 13.23 4.77 -10.69
N PRO A 182 14.41 4.18 -10.95
CA PRO A 182 14.66 2.80 -10.56
C PRO A 182 14.57 2.66 -9.04
N VAL A 183 14.09 1.52 -8.56
CA VAL A 183 14.15 1.19 -7.12
C VAL A 183 15.62 1.25 -6.69
N SER A 184 15.90 1.91 -5.57
CA SER A 184 17.26 2.03 -5.05
C SER A 184 17.34 1.49 -3.62
N GLU A 185 18.53 1.04 -3.22
CA GLU A 185 18.79 0.62 -1.84
C GLU A 185 18.41 1.70 -0.84
N VAL A 186 18.72 2.97 -1.16
CA VAL A 186 18.38 4.12 -0.28
C VAL A 186 16.86 4.27 -0.12
N GLN A 187 16.08 4.07 -1.19
CA GLN A 187 14.62 4.14 -1.10
C GLN A 187 14.07 2.98 -0.27
N VAL A 188 14.64 1.79 -0.39
CA VAL A 188 14.28 0.64 0.44
C VAL A 188 14.63 0.91 1.91
N MET A 189 15.81 1.51 2.19
CA MET A 189 16.18 1.92 3.54
C MET A 189 15.16 2.90 4.15
N TYR A 190 14.78 3.96 3.42
CA TYR A 190 13.77 4.91 3.91
C TYR A 190 12.42 4.25 4.18
N TRP A 191 12.03 3.27 3.36
CA TRP A 191 10.82 2.48 3.62
C TRP A 191 10.95 1.68 4.92
N CYS A 192 12.07 1.01 5.14
CA CYS A 192 12.30 0.24 6.36
C CYS A 192 12.39 1.15 7.59
N ASP A 193 13.11 2.28 7.48
CA ASP A 193 13.31 3.23 8.58
C ASP A 193 11.99 3.82 9.10
N MET A 194 11.01 4.07 8.23
CA MET A 194 9.74 4.68 8.65
C MET A 194 8.94 3.83 9.63
N VAL A 195 9.11 2.51 9.58
CA VAL A 195 8.42 1.54 10.44
C VAL A 195 9.41 0.68 11.26
N GLU A 196 10.71 0.99 11.20
CA GLU A 196 11.78 0.27 11.89
C GLU A 196 11.82 -1.23 11.51
N ASP A 197 11.62 -1.56 10.23
CA ASP A 197 11.68 -2.93 9.72
C ASP A 197 13.14 -3.39 9.60
N MET A 198 13.49 -4.40 10.36
CA MET A 198 14.86 -4.95 10.44
C MET A 198 14.99 -6.28 9.69
N ASN A 199 14.12 -6.58 8.76
CA ASN A 199 14.21 -7.80 7.94
C ASN A 199 15.54 -7.81 7.16
N PRO A 200 16.42 -8.80 7.39
CA PRO A 200 17.73 -8.84 6.75
C PRO A 200 17.69 -9.01 5.23
N LEU A 201 16.54 -9.36 4.65
CA LEU A 201 16.35 -9.43 3.19
C LEU A 201 16.24 -8.05 2.53
N TYR A 202 15.87 -7.01 3.31
CA TYR A 202 15.66 -5.65 2.80
C TYR A 202 16.92 -4.77 2.90
N ALA A 203 18.06 -5.38 3.16
CA ALA A 203 19.37 -4.74 3.13
C ALA A 203 20.40 -5.64 2.44
N ASP A 204 21.50 -5.07 1.95
CA ASP A 204 22.60 -5.85 1.37
C ASP A 204 23.43 -6.53 2.47
N THR A 205 22.88 -7.59 3.04
CA THR A 205 23.48 -8.38 4.12
C THR A 205 24.06 -9.69 3.60
N PRO A 206 24.98 -10.33 4.33
CA PRO A 206 25.39 -11.71 4.02
C PRO A 206 24.18 -12.66 3.97
N TYR A 207 23.22 -12.49 4.89
CA TYR A 207 22.00 -13.27 4.92
C TYR A 207 21.20 -13.15 3.62
N ALA A 208 20.99 -11.94 3.12
CA ALA A 208 20.25 -11.71 1.87
C ALA A 208 20.94 -12.38 0.67
N ARG A 209 22.27 -12.29 0.60
CA ARG A 209 23.08 -12.89 -0.49
C ARG A 209 23.05 -14.42 -0.47
N GLU A 210 22.97 -15.03 0.71
CA GLU A 210 22.93 -16.50 0.91
C GLU A 210 21.49 -17.05 0.91
N SER A 211 20.49 -16.17 0.97
CA SER A 211 19.06 -16.56 0.98
C SER A 211 18.61 -17.10 -0.38
N ARG A 212 17.40 -17.68 -0.41
CA ARG A 212 16.71 -18.06 -1.65
C ARG A 212 16.54 -16.92 -2.66
N HIS A 213 16.68 -15.68 -2.21
CA HIS A 213 16.60 -14.50 -3.07
C HIS A 213 17.93 -14.12 -3.73
N GLU A 214 19.06 -14.71 -3.30
CA GLU A 214 20.40 -14.43 -3.86
C GLU A 214 20.79 -12.95 -3.85
N GLY A 215 20.30 -12.20 -2.87
CA GLY A 215 20.55 -10.77 -2.68
C GLY A 215 19.38 -10.00 -2.10
N MET A 216 19.59 -8.71 -1.93
CA MET A 216 18.59 -7.78 -1.40
C MET A 216 17.33 -7.73 -2.27
N ILE A 217 16.18 -7.72 -1.62
CA ILE A 217 14.87 -7.45 -2.23
C ILE A 217 14.24 -6.21 -1.60
N ALA A 218 13.31 -5.58 -2.31
CA ALA A 218 12.49 -4.52 -1.75
C ALA A 218 11.27 -5.11 -1.00
N PRO A 219 10.80 -4.47 0.07
CA PRO A 219 9.59 -4.89 0.77
C PRO A 219 8.41 -5.04 -0.20
N PRO A 220 7.70 -6.18 -0.20
CA PRO A 220 6.65 -6.44 -1.18
C PRO A 220 5.48 -5.46 -1.08
N MET A 221 5.15 -4.94 0.11
CA MET A 221 4.08 -3.97 0.31
C MET A 221 4.35 -2.61 -0.34
N GLY A 222 5.55 -2.35 -0.81
CA GLY A 222 5.96 -1.08 -1.43
C GLY A 222 5.51 -0.88 -2.89
N LEU A 223 4.65 -1.72 -3.46
CA LEU A 223 4.27 -1.69 -4.88
C LEU A 223 3.94 -0.29 -5.40
N ILE A 224 3.09 0.46 -4.69
CA ILE A 224 2.71 1.83 -5.06
C ILE A 224 3.93 2.75 -4.99
N THR A 225 4.72 2.64 -3.93
CA THR A 225 5.91 3.47 -3.72
C THR A 225 6.93 3.33 -4.86
N TRP A 226 7.12 2.11 -5.36
CA TRP A 226 8.09 1.87 -6.45
C TRP A 226 7.67 2.47 -7.79
N THR A 227 6.41 2.91 -7.93
CA THR A 227 5.88 3.60 -9.13
C THR A 227 5.67 5.10 -8.92
N MET A 228 5.97 5.64 -7.73
CA MET A 228 5.82 7.07 -7.47
C MET A 228 6.64 7.92 -8.43
N GLN A 229 6.01 9.00 -8.88
CA GLN A 229 6.62 9.94 -9.80
C GLN A 229 7.62 10.86 -9.07
N ARG A 230 8.42 11.58 -9.84
CA ARG A 230 9.29 12.61 -9.26
C ARG A 230 8.43 13.73 -8.69
N ALA A 231 8.74 14.12 -7.46
CA ALA A 231 8.13 15.30 -6.87
C ALA A 231 8.53 16.54 -7.67
N GLY A 232 7.55 17.23 -8.23
CA GLY A 232 7.74 18.55 -8.81
C GLY A 232 7.43 19.63 -7.76
N HIS A 233 8.00 20.83 -7.94
CA HIS A 233 7.61 21.98 -7.13
C HIS A 233 6.34 22.65 -7.65
N THR A 234 5.76 22.15 -8.71
CA THR A 234 4.61 22.74 -9.37
C THR A 234 3.35 21.97 -9.08
N GLY A 235 2.45 22.64 -8.43
CA GLY A 235 1.06 22.26 -8.34
C GLY A 235 0.75 21.36 -7.18
N VAL A 236 -0.21 21.80 -6.44
CA VAL A 236 -1.01 21.17 -5.41
C VAL A 236 -0.61 21.43 -3.97
N ASP A 237 0.40 22.19 -3.69
CA ASP A 237 0.47 22.80 -2.36
C ASP A 237 -0.42 24.04 -2.36
N ALA A 238 -1.73 23.82 -2.35
CA ALA A 238 -2.71 24.90 -2.23
C ALA A 238 -2.57 25.68 -0.91
N ALA A 239 -1.77 25.19 0.01
CA ALA A 239 -1.44 25.78 1.28
C ALA A 239 -0.02 26.36 1.33
N ALA A 240 0.80 26.27 0.29
CA ALA A 240 2.09 26.97 0.27
C ALA A 240 1.82 28.46 0.04
N PRO A 241 1.91 29.33 1.08
CA PRO A 241 1.72 30.75 0.86
C PRO A 241 2.84 31.25 -0.05
N ASP A 242 2.48 32.02 -1.08
CA ASP A 242 3.31 32.94 -1.89
C ASP A 242 4.84 32.78 -1.77
N VAL A 243 5.34 31.57 -1.96
CA VAL A 243 6.77 31.41 -2.13
C VAL A 243 7.05 31.75 -3.59
N ASN A 244 7.58 32.96 -3.83
CA ASN A 244 8.08 33.39 -5.12
C ASN A 244 9.26 32.51 -5.56
N PHE A 245 8.95 31.27 -5.97
CA PHE A 245 9.92 30.52 -6.75
C PHE A 245 9.95 31.10 -8.16
N PRO A 246 11.14 31.36 -8.71
CA PRO A 246 11.23 31.74 -10.10
C PRO A 246 10.50 30.72 -10.95
N GLU A 247 9.73 31.16 -11.94
CA GLU A 247 9.04 30.28 -12.89
C GLU A 247 10.04 29.25 -13.41
N ARG A 248 9.88 28.03 -12.95
CA ARG A 248 10.63 26.88 -13.49
C ARG A 248 9.71 26.11 -14.40
N ALA A 249 10.28 25.59 -15.49
CA ALA A 249 9.55 24.64 -16.30
C ALA A 249 9.02 23.49 -15.44
N PRO A 250 7.75 23.11 -15.56
CA PRO A 250 7.18 22.01 -14.82
C PRO A 250 7.98 20.72 -15.05
N TRP A 251 8.15 19.95 -13.99
CA TRP A 251 8.82 18.66 -14.08
C TRP A 251 7.86 17.53 -13.62
N PRO A 252 7.63 16.46 -14.39
CA PRO A 252 8.12 16.28 -15.78
C PRO A 252 7.56 17.34 -16.74
N PRO A 253 8.20 17.59 -17.90
CA PRO A 253 7.70 18.53 -18.87
C PRO A 253 6.22 18.27 -19.20
N LYS A 254 5.43 19.32 -19.45
CA LYS A 254 3.96 19.20 -19.73
C LYS A 254 3.65 18.21 -20.86
N GLU A 255 4.53 18.09 -21.84
CA GLU A 255 4.41 17.16 -22.97
C GLU A 255 4.54 15.67 -22.55
N ALA A 256 5.23 15.42 -21.43
CA ALA A 256 5.34 14.08 -20.85
C ALA A 256 4.22 13.78 -19.84
N GLN A 257 3.47 14.78 -19.40
CA GLN A 257 2.25 14.63 -18.63
C GLN A 257 1.14 14.29 -19.63
N LYS A 258 1.01 13.01 -19.97
CA LYS A 258 -0.17 12.57 -20.70
C LYS A 258 -1.36 12.92 -19.82
N GLU A 259 -2.34 13.67 -20.37
CA GLU A 259 -3.64 13.80 -19.76
C GLU A 259 -4.11 12.38 -19.44
N GLY A 260 -4.10 12.04 -18.16
CA GLY A 260 -4.47 10.72 -17.71
C GLY A 260 -5.94 10.52 -17.98
N GLY A 261 -6.28 9.75 -19.02
CA GLY A 261 -7.60 9.22 -19.23
C GLY A 261 -7.97 8.25 -18.11
N GLY A 262 -8.11 8.75 -16.89
CA GLY A 262 -8.56 7.97 -15.75
C GLY A 262 -10.08 8.04 -15.61
N PHE A 263 -10.63 7.14 -14.80
CA PHE A 263 -12.05 7.14 -14.43
C PHE A 263 -12.46 8.55 -13.95
N PRO A 264 -13.47 9.18 -14.57
CA PRO A 264 -13.86 10.53 -14.21
C PRO A 264 -14.45 10.60 -12.81
N MET A 265 -14.40 11.78 -12.20
CA MET A 265 -15.10 11.99 -10.94
C MET A 265 -16.60 11.76 -11.17
N PRO A 266 -17.26 10.91 -10.35
CA PRO A 266 -18.70 10.67 -10.50
C PRO A 266 -19.51 11.96 -10.36
N PRO A 267 -20.66 12.07 -11.01
CA PRO A 267 -21.51 13.27 -10.97
C PRO A 267 -21.83 13.71 -9.54
N GLY A 268 -21.56 14.98 -9.23
CA GLY A 268 -21.80 15.58 -7.91
C GLY A 268 -20.78 15.24 -6.83
N MET A 269 -19.72 14.49 -7.16
CA MET A 269 -18.63 14.16 -6.23
C MET A 269 -17.46 15.13 -6.44
N THR A 270 -16.79 15.52 -5.35
CA THR A 270 -15.67 16.46 -5.37
C THR A 270 -14.41 15.88 -4.73
N ASP A 271 -14.57 14.91 -3.84
CA ASP A 271 -13.53 14.43 -2.97
C ASP A 271 -13.27 12.93 -3.14
N THR A 272 -12.10 12.51 -2.70
CA THR A 272 -11.65 11.13 -2.79
C THR A 272 -10.87 10.75 -1.54
N ILE A 273 -11.21 9.58 -0.99
CA ILE A 273 -10.41 8.98 0.08
C ILE A 273 -10.18 7.48 -0.22
N ALA A 274 -9.00 6.99 0.12
CA ALA A 274 -8.71 5.57 0.07
C ALA A 274 -9.50 4.83 1.14
N GLN A 275 -10.11 3.70 0.77
CA GLN A 275 -10.89 2.86 1.69
C GLN A 275 -10.22 1.53 1.96
N GLY A 276 -9.58 0.95 0.97
CA GLY A 276 -8.96 -0.34 1.14
C GLY A 276 -8.06 -0.72 -0.01
N SER A 277 -7.25 -1.72 0.23
CA SER A 277 -6.26 -2.25 -0.70
C SER A 277 -6.13 -3.76 -0.48
N VAL A 278 -6.14 -4.54 -1.56
CA VAL A 278 -5.76 -5.96 -1.52
C VAL A 278 -4.62 -6.14 -2.49
N GLN A 279 -3.45 -6.47 -1.96
CA GLN A 279 -2.24 -6.68 -2.74
C GLN A 279 -1.89 -8.16 -2.82
N ALA A 280 -1.56 -8.64 -4.03
CA ALA A 280 -0.94 -9.94 -4.24
C ALA A 280 0.45 -9.75 -4.82
N TYR A 281 1.39 -10.61 -4.44
CA TYR A 281 2.81 -10.44 -4.69
C TYR A 281 3.33 -11.49 -5.66
N GLY A 282 4.03 -11.02 -6.68
CA GLY A 282 4.68 -11.80 -7.72
C GLY A 282 6.21 -11.77 -7.60
N VAL A 283 6.90 -11.64 -8.73
CA VAL A 283 8.37 -11.60 -8.77
C VAL A 283 8.90 -10.53 -7.81
N PRO A 284 9.87 -10.84 -6.93
CA PRO A 284 10.43 -9.87 -6.00
C PRO A 284 11.06 -8.67 -6.72
N VAL A 285 10.73 -7.49 -6.26
CA VAL A 285 11.36 -6.23 -6.73
C VAL A 285 12.75 -6.11 -6.09
N ARG A 286 13.73 -5.65 -6.87
CA ARG A 286 15.12 -5.50 -6.44
C ARG A 286 15.64 -4.09 -6.67
N PRO A 287 16.65 -3.63 -5.95
CA PRO A 287 17.41 -2.45 -6.33
C PRO A 287 17.89 -2.54 -7.77
N GLY A 288 17.67 -1.47 -8.54
CA GLY A 288 17.92 -1.40 -9.98
C GLY A 288 16.70 -1.67 -10.86
N ASP A 289 15.66 -2.32 -10.35
CA ASP A 289 14.44 -2.56 -11.11
C ASP A 289 13.71 -1.25 -11.43
N ARG A 290 13.18 -1.17 -12.63
CA ARG A 290 12.29 -0.10 -13.05
C ARG A 290 10.86 -0.63 -13.06
N VAL A 291 10.12 -0.30 -12.03
CA VAL A 291 8.73 -0.73 -11.89
C VAL A 291 7.83 0.22 -12.70
N SER A 292 6.90 -0.37 -13.43
CA SER A 292 5.84 0.33 -14.16
C SER A 292 4.47 -0.23 -13.74
N SER A 293 3.42 0.52 -13.98
CA SER A 293 2.07 0.06 -13.66
C SER A 293 1.05 0.43 -14.71
N THR A 294 -0.02 -0.36 -14.77
CA THR A 294 -1.27 -0.04 -15.45
C THR A 294 -2.39 0.08 -14.41
N ASN A 295 -3.44 0.81 -14.77
CA ASN A 295 -4.65 0.91 -13.96
C ASN A 295 -5.86 0.54 -14.83
N GLU A 296 -6.78 -0.22 -14.24
CA GLU A 296 -8.03 -0.65 -14.85
C GLU A 296 -9.15 -0.51 -13.84
N THR A 297 -10.26 0.14 -14.20
CA THR A 297 -11.44 0.18 -13.32
C THR A 297 -12.22 -1.11 -13.46
N LEU A 298 -12.31 -1.89 -12.38
CA LEU A 298 -13.04 -3.15 -12.36
C LEU A 298 -14.48 -2.99 -11.87
N ASN A 299 -14.73 -2.04 -10.97
CA ASN A 299 -16.04 -1.90 -10.35
C ASN A 299 -16.33 -0.47 -9.92
N CYS A 300 -17.62 -0.15 -9.88
CA CYS A 300 -18.17 1.05 -9.26
C CYS A 300 -19.51 0.70 -8.61
N SER A 301 -19.66 0.96 -7.31
CA SER A 301 -20.93 0.69 -6.63
C SER A 301 -22.02 1.66 -7.10
N PRO A 302 -23.31 1.34 -6.89
CA PRO A 302 -24.33 2.37 -6.88
C PRO A 302 -24.01 3.41 -5.78
N GLN A 303 -24.67 4.58 -5.86
CA GLN A 303 -24.51 5.61 -4.83
C GLN A 303 -24.95 5.07 -3.47
N LYS A 304 -24.15 5.36 -2.45
CA LYS A 304 -24.38 4.93 -1.05
C LYS A 304 -24.25 6.13 -0.12
N GLU A 305 -25.08 6.15 0.91
CA GLU A 305 -24.88 7.08 2.02
C GLU A 305 -23.71 6.60 2.88
N THR A 306 -22.80 7.51 3.20
CA THR A 306 -21.62 7.28 4.02
C THR A 306 -21.53 8.32 5.13
N LYS A 307 -20.61 8.13 6.08
CA LYS A 307 -20.31 9.14 7.12
C LYS A 307 -19.80 10.47 6.53
N LEU A 308 -19.28 10.45 5.30
CA LEU A 308 -18.74 11.60 4.58
C LEU A 308 -19.75 12.18 3.57
N GLY A 309 -21.00 11.73 3.63
CA GLY A 309 -22.06 12.07 2.66
C GLY A 309 -22.24 11.02 1.56
N PRO A 310 -23.08 11.32 0.55
CA PRO A 310 -23.31 10.40 -0.54
C PRO A 310 -22.05 10.15 -1.36
N GLY A 311 -21.84 8.91 -1.80
CA GLY A 311 -20.63 8.57 -2.52
C GLY A 311 -20.70 7.25 -3.28
N TYR A 312 -19.64 6.98 -4.04
CA TYR A 312 -19.46 5.77 -4.85
C TYR A 312 -18.16 5.09 -4.47
N PHE A 313 -18.20 3.77 -4.30
CA PHE A 313 -16.98 2.98 -4.11
C PHE A 313 -16.49 2.50 -5.47
N GLN A 314 -15.34 3.02 -5.89
CA GLN A 314 -14.66 2.63 -7.12
C GLN A 314 -13.52 1.66 -6.78
N THR A 315 -13.47 0.50 -7.42
CA THR A 315 -12.36 -0.44 -7.30
C THR A 315 -11.55 -0.48 -8.59
N ASN A 316 -10.27 -0.18 -8.47
CA ASN A 316 -9.31 -0.24 -9.55
C ASN A 316 -8.35 -1.41 -9.34
N LEU A 317 -7.98 -2.07 -10.42
CA LEU A 317 -6.85 -2.97 -10.45
C LEU A 317 -5.62 -2.20 -10.92
N GLN A 318 -4.62 -2.12 -10.06
CA GLN A 318 -3.28 -1.69 -10.43
C GLN A 318 -2.44 -2.96 -10.64
N THR A 319 -1.81 -3.08 -11.80
CA THR A 319 -0.87 -4.17 -12.09
C THR A 319 0.53 -3.61 -12.23
N PHE A 320 1.47 -4.15 -11.49
CA PHE A 320 2.85 -3.67 -11.43
C PHE A 320 3.78 -4.64 -12.14
N TYR A 321 4.67 -4.10 -12.96
CA TYR A 321 5.57 -4.86 -13.81
C TYR A 321 7.02 -4.40 -13.59
N ASN A 322 7.97 -5.33 -13.67
CA ASN A 322 9.37 -4.98 -13.80
C ASN A 322 9.73 -4.66 -15.28
N GLN A 323 10.99 -4.40 -15.55
CA GLN A 323 11.49 -4.09 -16.91
C GLN A 323 11.48 -5.28 -17.88
N LYS A 324 11.18 -6.49 -17.39
CA LYS A 324 11.03 -7.71 -18.21
C LYS A 324 9.56 -8.05 -18.49
N ASP A 325 8.64 -7.15 -18.11
CA ASP A 325 7.19 -7.35 -18.18
C ASP A 325 6.66 -8.50 -17.29
N GLU A 326 7.43 -8.94 -16.30
CA GLU A 326 6.96 -9.87 -15.29
C GLU A 326 6.11 -9.13 -14.26
N ILE A 327 4.98 -9.71 -13.84
CA ILE A 327 4.13 -9.11 -12.79
C ILE A 327 4.83 -9.26 -11.44
N VAL A 328 5.20 -8.14 -10.83
CA VAL A 328 5.78 -8.06 -9.48
C VAL A 328 4.72 -7.95 -8.40
N GLY A 329 3.50 -7.59 -8.77
CA GLY A 329 2.34 -7.59 -7.88
C GLY A 329 1.13 -6.94 -8.51
N THR A 330 0.01 -7.09 -7.82
CA THR A 330 -1.26 -6.44 -8.15
C THR A 330 -1.83 -5.76 -6.92
N ASN A 331 -2.69 -4.76 -7.11
CA ASN A 331 -3.40 -4.07 -6.04
C ASN A 331 -4.84 -3.78 -6.48
N LEU A 332 -5.80 -4.40 -5.82
CA LEU A 332 -7.20 -4.00 -5.88
C LEU A 332 -7.41 -2.83 -4.93
N PHE A 333 -7.42 -1.62 -5.47
CA PHE A 333 -7.47 -0.40 -4.71
C PHE A 333 -8.88 0.20 -4.76
N THR A 334 -9.54 0.28 -3.60
CA THR A 334 -10.88 0.82 -3.49
C THR A 334 -10.83 2.25 -2.95
N LEU A 335 -11.44 3.15 -3.71
CA LEU A 335 -11.59 4.56 -3.39
C LEU A 335 -13.05 4.87 -3.11
N LEU A 336 -13.33 5.68 -2.11
CA LEU A 336 -14.61 6.35 -1.95
C LEU A 336 -14.51 7.72 -2.65
N ARG A 337 -15.37 7.90 -3.66
CA ARG A 337 -15.61 9.18 -4.33
C ARG A 337 -16.85 9.78 -3.71
N TYR A 338 -16.75 10.91 -3.03
CA TYR A 338 -17.89 11.49 -2.31
C TYR A 338 -18.06 12.99 -2.60
N GLY A 339 -19.29 13.45 -2.49
CA GLY A 339 -19.60 14.87 -2.55
C GLY A 339 -19.67 15.39 -1.14
N GLY A 340 -18.85 16.38 -0.81
CA GLY A 340 -19.01 17.09 0.44
C GLY A 340 -20.46 17.62 0.49
N SER A 341 -21.18 17.30 1.57
CA SER A 341 -22.34 18.11 1.94
C SER A 341 -21.78 19.52 2.10
N GLY A 342 -21.98 20.34 1.08
CA GLY A 342 -21.59 21.73 1.15
C GLY A 342 -22.08 22.28 2.48
N GLY A 343 -21.17 22.71 3.31
CA GLY A 343 -21.50 23.33 4.57
C GLY A 343 -22.53 24.44 4.30
N ALA A 344 -23.70 24.26 4.86
CA ALA A 344 -24.67 25.33 4.99
C ALA A 344 -24.19 26.31 6.06
#